data_633e181dd6f65db89534bdc4ce2ed58b
#
_entry.id   633e181dd6f65db89534bdc4ce2ed58b
#
_cell.length_a   1.000
_cell.length_b   1.000
_cell.length_c   1.000
_cell.angle_alpha   90.00
_cell.angle_beta   90.00
_cell.angle_gamma   90.00
#
_symmetry.space_group_name_H-M   'P 1'
#
loop_
_entity.id
_entity.type
_entity.pdbx_description
1 polymer ?
#
loop_
_entity_poly.entity_id
_entity_poly.type
_entity_poly.pdbx_seq_one_letter_code
_entity_poly.pdbx_strand_id
1 'polypeptide(L)'
;MPETPESDLNTPVPVNIEDEMRRSFLDYSMSVIISRALPDVRDGLKPSQRRILVTFDDLNLSADRPYRKCAKISGDVSGNYHPHGEAVIYPSLVRLAQPLVPLDVLPLAPDRQHPPEQVAR
;
A
#
# COMPACT_ATOMS: atom_id res chain seq x y z
N MET A 1 8.98 -27.02 51.62
CA MET A 1 8.56 -26.35 50.39
C MET A 1 9.73 -25.57 49.86
N PRO A 2 10.29 -25.89 48.75
CA PRO A 2 11.30 -25.05 48.16
C PRO A 2 10.59 -23.80 47.61
N GLU A 3 11.01 -22.66 48.12
CA GLU A 3 10.62 -21.35 47.59
C GLU A 3 11.08 -21.27 46.15
N THR A 4 10.16 -21.17 45.25
CA THR A 4 10.42 -20.78 43.88
C THR A 4 10.98 -19.35 43.93
N PRO A 5 12.14 -19.06 43.36
CA PRO A 5 12.61 -17.69 43.27
C PRO A 5 11.60 -16.93 42.41
N GLU A 6 10.89 -15.99 43.02
CA GLU A 6 10.20 -14.94 42.24
C GLU A 6 11.29 -14.28 41.38
N SER A 7 11.29 -14.66 40.12
CA SER A 7 12.16 -14.05 39.13
C SER A 7 11.83 -12.57 39.09
N ASP A 8 12.81 -11.77 39.38
CA ASP A 8 12.84 -10.31 39.30
C ASP A 8 12.43 -9.83 37.89
N LEU A 9 11.14 -9.85 37.60
CA LEU A 9 10.57 -9.30 36.36
C LEU A 9 10.70 -7.78 36.26
N ASN A 10 11.26 -7.15 37.27
CA ASN A 10 11.35 -5.68 37.36
C ASN A 10 12.77 -5.16 37.46
N THR A 11 13.76 -5.97 37.18
CA THR A 11 15.16 -5.47 37.13
C THR A 11 15.38 -4.76 35.79
N PRO A 12 15.70 -3.47 35.78
CA PRO A 12 16.01 -2.76 34.54
C PRO A 12 17.26 -3.35 33.91
N VAL A 13 17.11 -3.89 32.70
CA VAL A 13 18.24 -4.38 31.91
C VAL A 13 18.91 -3.17 31.25
N PRO A 14 20.21 -2.92 31.51
CA PRO A 14 20.91 -1.85 30.83
C PRO A 14 21.01 -2.14 29.33
N VAL A 15 20.44 -1.25 28.53
CA VAL A 15 20.46 -1.33 27.06
C VAL A 15 21.39 -0.23 26.54
N ASN A 16 22.30 -0.61 25.65
CA ASN A 16 23.09 0.37 24.92
C ASN A 16 22.19 1.11 23.94
N ILE A 17 22.11 2.43 24.08
CA ILE A 17 21.26 3.27 23.28
C ILE A 17 21.60 3.20 21.78
N GLU A 18 22.88 3.05 21.44
CA GLU A 18 23.31 2.93 20.04
C GLU A 18 22.82 1.63 19.41
N ASP A 19 22.89 0.52 20.13
CA ASP A 19 22.44 -0.78 19.65
C ASP A 19 20.93 -0.81 19.52
N GLU A 20 20.21 -0.20 20.45
CA GLU A 20 18.75 -0.10 20.39
C GLU A 20 18.30 0.78 19.23
N MET A 21 18.92 1.93 19.02
CA MET A 21 18.62 2.80 17.89
C MET A 21 18.91 2.10 16.56
N ARG A 22 20.01 1.38 16.44
CA ARG A 22 20.38 0.62 15.25
C ARG A 22 19.34 -0.47 14.97
N ARG A 23 18.94 -1.22 15.97
CA ARG A 23 17.93 -2.27 15.86
C ARG A 23 16.58 -1.69 15.45
N SER A 24 16.11 -0.65 16.12
CA SER A 24 14.84 0.01 15.81
C SER A 24 14.83 0.60 14.40
N PHE A 25 15.95 1.20 13.97
CA PHE A 25 16.08 1.71 12.61
C PHE A 25 16.04 0.59 11.55
N LEU A 26 16.71 -0.53 11.82
CA LEU A 26 16.66 -1.70 10.92
C LEU A 26 15.26 -2.29 10.84
N ASP A 27 14.58 -2.47 11.97
CA ASP A 27 13.22 -2.99 12.03
C ASP A 27 12.24 -2.07 11.28
N TYR A 28 12.34 -0.75 11.47
CA TYR A 28 11.54 0.22 10.76
C TYR A 28 11.81 0.19 9.24
N SER A 29 13.08 0.19 8.85
CA SER A 29 13.49 0.16 7.44
C SER A 29 13.02 -1.12 6.74
N MET A 30 13.17 -2.27 7.39
CA MET A 30 12.68 -3.56 6.86
C MET A 30 11.16 -3.57 6.72
N SER A 31 10.44 -3.06 7.71
CA SER A 31 8.98 -2.93 7.64
C SER A 31 8.53 -2.07 6.47
N VAL A 32 9.17 -0.91 6.24
CA VAL A 32 8.86 -0.02 5.11
C VAL A 32 9.18 -0.69 3.77
N ILE A 33 10.32 -1.36 3.66
CA ILE A 33 10.72 -2.06 2.43
C ILE A 33 9.72 -3.17 2.09
N ILE A 34 9.39 -4.03 3.04
CA ILE A 34 8.50 -5.17 2.81
C ILE A 34 7.06 -4.72 2.55
N SER A 35 6.55 -3.75 3.33
CA SER A 35 5.14 -3.35 3.28
C SER A 35 4.80 -2.30 2.22
N ARG A 36 5.78 -1.57 1.67
CA ARG A 36 5.54 -0.46 0.75
C ARG A 36 6.34 -0.51 -0.54
N ALA A 37 7.64 -0.83 -0.47
CA ALA A 37 8.55 -0.61 -1.57
C ALA A 37 8.68 -1.81 -2.51
N LEU A 38 8.59 -3.03 -2.00
CA LEU A 38 8.80 -4.23 -2.79
C LEU A 38 7.51 -4.68 -3.48
N PRO A 39 7.56 -4.90 -4.80
CA PRO A 39 6.47 -5.54 -5.51
C PRO A 39 6.39 -7.03 -5.13
N ASP A 40 5.18 -7.60 -5.19
CA ASP A 40 4.97 -9.03 -4.99
C ASP A 40 5.62 -9.83 -6.13
N VAL A 41 6.31 -10.91 -5.77
CA VAL A 41 7.00 -11.76 -6.75
C VAL A 41 6.04 -12.44 -7.73
N ARG A 42 4.78 -12.61 -7.35
CA ARG A 42 3.77 -13.31 -8.16
C ARG A 42 3.20 -12.46 -9.29
N ASP A 43 2.96 -11.18 -9.05
CA ASP A 43 2.23 -10.29 -9.96
C ASP A 43 2.88 -8.91 -10.14
N GLY A 44 3.97 -8.63 -9.43
CA GLY A 44 4.67 -7.35 -9.51
C GLY A 44 3.93 -6.17 -8.87
N LEU A 45 2.84 -6.41 -8.15
CA LEU A 45 2.06 -5.35 -7.52
C LEU A 45 2.63 -4.95 -6.16
N LYS A 46 2.74 -3.65 -5.95
CA LYS A 46 2.98 -3.09 -4.61
C LYS A 46 1.68 -3.09 -3.80
N PRO A 47 1.75 -3.10 -2.46
CA PRO A 47 0.54 -3.13 -1.63
C PRO A 47 -0.46 -2.00 -1.91
N SER A 48 0.01 -0.79 -2.20
CA SER A 48 -0.85 0.33 -2.57
C SER A 48 -1.59 0.10 -3.90
N GLN A 49 -0.92 -0.44 -4.89
CA GLN A 49 -1.50 -0.79 -6.19
C GLN A 49 -2.55 -1.89 -6.05
N ARG A 50 -2.27 -2.90 -5.23
CA ARG A 50 -3.22 -3.97 -4.92
C ARG A 50 -4.50 -3.45 -4.26
N ARG A 51 -4.39 -2.51 -3.33
CA ARG A 51 -5.53 -1.86 -2.68
C ARG A 51 -6.39 -1.07 -3.67
N ILE A 52 -5.78 -0.40 -4.63
CA ILE A 52 -6.48 0.28 -5.72
C ILE A 52 -7.25 -0.72 -6.57
N LEU A 53 -6.65 -1.84 -6.96
CA LEU A 53 -7.31 -2.86 -7.77
C LEU A 53 -8.46 -3.56 -7.03
N VAL A 54 -8.31 -3.82 -5.74
CA VAL A 54 -9.39 -4.35 -4.89
C VAL A 54 -10.57 -3.35 -4.84
N THR A 55 -10.29 -2.06 -4.72
CA THR A 55 -11.34 -1.03 -4.77
C THR A 55 -12.02 -0.98 -6.12
N PHE A 56 -11.31 -1.20 -7.21
CA PHE A 56 -11.92 -1.31 -8.54
C PHE A 56 -12.91 -2.47 -8.61
N ASP A 57 -12.56 -3.60 -8.03
CA ASP A 57 -13.44 -4.76 -7.95
C ASP A 57 -14.68 -4.47 -7.08
N ASP A 58 -14.49 -3.89 -5.90
CA ASP A 58 -15.57 -3.50 -4.99
C ASP A 58 -16.56 -2.51 -5.62
N LEU A 59 -16.05 -1.56 -6.39
CA LEU A 59 -16.85 -0.58 -7.13
C LEU A 59 -17.40 -1.15 -8.45
N ASN A 60 -17.06 -2.38 -8.77
CA ASN A 60 -17.44 -3.06 -10.00
C ASN A 60 -17.10 -2.25 -11.26
N LEU A 61 -15.87 -1.72 -11.28
CA LEU A 61 -15.32 -0.96 -12.40
C LEU A 61 -14.77 -1.93 -13.44
N SER A 62 -15.33 -1.88 -14.64
CA SER A 62 -14.83 -2.63 -15.80
C SER A 62 -14.85 -1.75 -17.02
N ALA A 63 -14.18 -2.18 -18.10
CA ALA A 63 -14.10 -1.44 -19.35
C ALA A 63 -15.48 -1.15 -19.97
N ASP A 64 -16.47 -2.00 -19.69
CA ASP A 64 -17.83 -1.91 -20.22
C ASP A 64 -18.74 -1.00 -19.39
N ARG A 65 -18.24 -0.44 -18.29
CA ARG A 65 -19.05 0.37 -17.37
C ARG A 65 -18.72 1.85 -17.47
N PRO A 66 -19.68 2.72 -17.07
CA PRO A 66 -19.43 4.15 -17.08
C PRO A 66 -18.28 4.54 -16.14
N TYR A 67 -17.51 5.53 -16.55
CA TYR A 67 -16.39 6.06 -15.79
C TYR A 67 -16.80 6.57 -14.42
N ARG A 68 -15.87 6.44 -13.46
CA ARG A 68 -15.99 7.01 -12.12
C ARG A 68 -14.93 8.08 -11.92
N LYS A 69 -15.26 9.09 -11.11
CA LYS A 69 -14.29 10.15 -10.76
C LYS A 69 -13.12 9.57 -9.98
N CYS A 70 -11.89 9.98 -10.32
CA CYS A 70 -10.68 9.59 -9.56
C CYS A 70 -10.78 9.93 -8.08
N ALA A 71 -11.40 11.05 -7.71
CA ALA A 71 -11.65 11.43 -6.33
C ALA A 71 -12.50 10.40 -5.58
N LYS A 72 -13.50 9.79 -6.22
CA LYS A 72 -14.31 8.73 -5.61
C LYS A 72 -13.47 7.48 -5.33
N ILE A 73 -12.68 7.06 -6.30
CA ILE A 73 -11.80 5.89 -6.16
C ILE A 73 -10.76 6.14 -5.07
N SER A 74 -10.11 7.30 -5.10
CA SER A 74 -9.12 7.69 -4.10
C SER A 74 -9.71 7.74 -2.69
N GLY A 75 -10.92 8.29 -2.55
CA GLY A 75 -11.63 8.34 -1.27
C GLY A 75 -12.00 6.96 -0.73
N ASP A 76 -12.46 6.06 -1.58
CA ASP A 76 -12.83 4.70 -1.18
C ASP A 76 -11.59 3.87 -0.82
N VAL A 77 -10.48 4.01 -1.54
CA VAL A 77 -9.21 3.36 -1.19
C VAL A 77 -8.70 3.86 0.16
N SER A 78 -8.69 5.18 0.38
CA SER A 78 -8.27 5.77 1.65
C SER A 78 -9.15 5.35 2.81
N GLY A 79 -10.46 5.37 2.61
CA GLY A 79 -11.41 5.07 3.67
C GLY A 79 -11.42 3.60 4.10
N ASN A 80 -11.26 2.69 3.15
CA ASN A 80 -11.43 1.27 3.41
C ASN A 80 -10.13 0.50 3.60
N TYR A 81 -9.07 0.86 2.90
CA TYR A 81 -7.86 0.03 2.79
C TYR A 81 -6.54 0.72 3.10
N HIS A 82 -6.47 2.03 2.95
CA HIS A 82 -5.20 2.76 3.08
C HIS A 82 -5.28 3.91 4.08
N PRO A 83 -4.83 3.71 5.33
CA PRO A 83 -5.01 4.69 6.41
C PRO A 83 -4.13 5.95 6.28
N HIS A 84 -3.23 6.02 5.29
CA HIS A 84 -2.25 7.10 5.13
C HIS A 84 -2.71 8.28 4.27
N GLY A 85 -4.00 8.32 3.88
CA GLY A 85 -4.60 9.44 3.18
C GLY A 85 -4.46 9.43 1.66
N GLU A 86 -5.18 10.35 1.02
CA GLU A 86 -5.35 10.40 -0.44
C GLU A 86 -4.09 10.83 -1.20
N ALA A 87 -3.17 11.53 -0.54
CA ALA A 87 -1.98 12.10 -1.18
C ALA A 87 -1.06 11.07 -1.87
N VAL A 88 -1.09 9.82 -1.38
CA VAL A 88 -0.29 8.73 -1.96
C VAL A 88 -1.06 7.96 -3.03
N ILE A 89 -2.37 7.88 -2.91
CA ILE A 89 -3.22 7.05 -3.78
C ILE A 89 -3.40 7.66 -5.15
N TYR A 90 -3.71 8.95 -5.22
CA TYR A 90 -3.93 9.64 -6.49
C TYR A 90 -2.72 9.56 -7.45
N PRO A 91 -1.48 9.85 -7.03
CA PRO A 91 -0.31 9.66 -7.88
C PRO A 91 -0.10 8.22 -8.34
N SER A 92 -0.41 7.25 -7.48
CA SER A 92 -0.32 5.82 -7.83
C SER A 92 -1.35 5.44 -8.88
N LEU A 93 -2.58 5.93 -8.76
CA LEU A 93 -3.64 5.74 -9.73
C LEU A 93 -3.26 6.34 -11.11
N VAL A 94 -2.72 7.55 -11.12
CA VAL A 94 -2.25 8.21 -12.35
C VAL A 94 -1.13 7.41 -13.01
N ARG A 95 -0.20 6.85 -12.24
CA ARG A 95 0.86 5.99 -12.78
C ARG A 95 0.34 4.70 -13.38
N LEU A 96 -0.65 4.07 -12.76
CA LEU A 96 -1.30 2.89 -13.30
C LEU A 96 -2.03 3.17 -14.62
N ALA A 97 -2.53 4.38 -14.79
CA ALA A 97 -3.23 4.81 -16.00
C ALA A 97 -2.28 5.23 -17.15
N GLN A 98 -0.98 5.29 -16.93
CA GLN A 98 -0.01 5.69 -17.95
C GLN A 98 0.31 4.55 -18.93
N PRO A 99 0.55 4.86 -20.21
CA PRO A 99 0.79 3.85 -21.25
C PRO A 99 2.13 3.10 -21.13
N LEU A 100 2.98 3.46 -20.15
CA LEU A 100 4.26 2.79 -19.86
C LEU A 100 4.11 1.52 -19.03
N VAL A 101 2.94 1.30 -18.44
CA VAL A 101 2.61 0.02 -17.83
C VAL A 101 2.25 -0.94 -18.95
N PRO A 102 2.88 -2.13 -19.06
CA PRO A 102 2.50 -3.10 -20.07
C PRO A 102 1.01 -3.37 -19.99
N LEU A 103 0.31 -3.03 -21.07
CA LEU A 103 -1.15 -3.12 -21.18
C LEU A 103 -1.68 -4.56 -20.99
N ASP A 104 -0.80 -5.54 -21.13
CA ASP A 104 -1.12 -6.96 -20.98
C ASP A 104 -1.43 -7.36 -19.53
N VAL A 105 -1.09 -6.50 -18.58
CA VAL A 105 -1.28 -6.74 -17.13
C VAL A 105 -2.51 -6.00 -16.59
N LEU A 106 -3.01 -5.00 -17.30
CA LEU A 106 -4.15 -4.20 -16.87
C LEU A 106 -5.23 -4.18 -17.95
N PRO A 107 -6.29 -5.00 -17.81
CA PRO A 107 -7.47 -4.92 -18.70
C PRO A 107 -8.21 -3.59 -18.61
N LEU A 108 -7.71 -2.66 -17.80
CA LEU A 108 -8.29 -1.36 -17.48
C LEU A 108 -7.45 -0.18 -17.99
N ALA A 109 -6.45 -0.44 -18.84
CA ALA A 109 -5.69 0.68 -19.41
C ALA A 109 -6.65 1.54 -20.25
N PRO A 110 -6.81 2.82 -19.93
CA PRO A 110 -7.68 3.70 -20.67
C PRO A 110 -7.20 3.78 -22.11
N ASP A 111 -8.15 3.90 -23.00
CA ASP A 111 -7.87 4.27 -24.39
C ASP A 111 -6.87 5.46 -24.36
N ARG A 112 -5.76 5.31 -25.10
CA ARG A 112 -4.65 6.29 -25.14
C ARG A 112 -5.07 7.71 -25.52
N GLN A 113 -6.33 7.90 -25.86
CA GLN A 113 -6.90 9.18 -26.31
C GLN A 113 -7.51 10.00 -25.17
N HIS A 114 -7.60 9.44 -23.94
CA HIS A 114 -8.23 10.14 -22.83
C HIS A 114 -7.20 10.45 -21.73
N PRO A 115 -7.08 11.71 -21.30
CA PRO A 115 -6.25 12.05 -20.17
C PRO A 115 -6.71 11.33 -18.90
N PRO A 116 -5.81 11.01 -17.96
CA PRO A 116 -6.11 10.21 -16.77
C PRO A 116 -7.27 10.77 -15.92
N GLU A 117 -7.55 12.06 -16.01
CA GLU A 117 -8.69 12.67 -15.33
C GLU A 117 -10.06 12.24 -15.90
N GLN A 118 -10.10 11.81 -17.15
CA GLN A 118 -11.35 11.39 -17.80
C GLN A 118 -11.65 9.89 -17.62
N VAL A 119 -10.63 9.10 -17.29
CA VAL A 119 -10.76 7.65 -17.09
C VAL A 119 -11.55 7.29 -15.85
N ALA A 120 -11.60 8.18 -14.88
CA ALA A 120 -12.24 7.96 -13.60
C ALA A 120 -13.49 8.82 -13.36
N ARG A 121 -14.20 9.23 -14.41
CA ARG A 121 -15.49 9.92 -14.28
C ARG A 121 -16.61 8.98 -13.86
#